data_cad0dd7a7ec2ea43d14be1a713e0749d
#
_entry.id   cad0dd7a7ec2ea43d14be1a713e0749d
#
_cell.length_a   1.000
_cell.length_b   1.000
_cell.length_c   1.000
_cell.angle_alpha   90.00
_cell.angle_beta   90.00
_cell.angle_gamma   90.00
#
_symmetry.space_group_name_H-M   'P 1'
#
loop_
_entity.id
_entity.type
_entity.pdbx_description
1 polymer ?
#
loop_
_entity_poly.entity_id
_entity_poly.type
_entity_poly.pdbx_seq_one_letter_code
_entity_poly.pdbx_strand_id
1 'polypeptide(L)'
;MAEQINKNDYINHPDRIGGFNYYSLGETTIKQLQQNNLISSKTRKFQNKKPDAIVTDDEKDIVVYIENKDIGKLSTADDIQSAIDQEIDVAKAVNAPIFVVTD
;
A
#
# COMPACT_ATOMS: atom_id res chain seq x y z
N MET A 1 21.13 10.87 0.76
CA MET A 1 20.57 12.19 0.35
C MET A 1 19.68 12.07 -0.85
N ALA A 2 20.19 11.57 -1.99
CA ALA A 2 19.39 11.40 -3.20
C ALA A 2 18.22 10.44 -2.99
N GLU A 3 18.42 9.36 -2.26
CA GLU A 3 17.38 8.38 -1.99
C GLU A 3 16.21 8.98 -1.21
N GLN A 4 16.50 9.82 -0.23
CA GLN A 4 15.47 10.45 0.57
C GLN A 4 14.68 11.46 -0.25
N ILE A 5 15.35 12.19 -1.12
CA ILE A 5 14.69 13.11 -2.05
C ILE A 5 13.80 12.33 -3.01
N ASN A 6 14.29 11.19 -3.52
CA ASN A 6 13.52 10.34 -4.42
C ASN A 6 12.26 9.78 -3.77
N LYS A 7 12.33 9.38 -2.49
CA LYS A 7 11.15 8.92 -1.76
C LYS A 7 10.11 10.03 -1.64
N ASN A 8 10.55 11.25 -1.37
CA ASN A 8 9.64 12.40 -1.32
C ASN A 8 9.04 12.69 -2.68
N ASP A 9 9.83 12.53 -3.74
CA ASP A 9 9.35 12.72 -5.11
C ASP A 9 8.28 11.70 -5.46
N TYR A 10 8.43 10.43 -5.05
CA TYR A 10 7.43 9.42 -5.28
C TYR A 10 6.09 9.75 -4.62
N ILE A 11 6.13 10.32 -3.42
CA ILE A 11 4.92 10.72 -2.72
C ILE A 11 4.24 11.89 -3.43
N ASN A 12 5.02 12.85 -3.91
CA ASN A 12 4.51 14.05 -4.56
C ASN A 12 4.26 13.87 -6.05
N HIS A 13 4.98 12.94 -6.67
CA HIS A 13 4.96 12.71 -8.13
C HIS A 13 4.80 11.23 -8.43
N PRO A 14 3.60 10.69 -8.21
CA PRO A 14 3.36 9.27 -8.52
C PRO A 14 3.42 9.03 -10.03
N ASP A 15 3.72 7.80 -10.40
CA ASP A 15 3.58 7.37 -11.79
C ASP A 15 2.11 7.36 -12.16
N ARG A 16 1.78 7.99 -13.26
CA ARG A 16 0.39 8.10 -13.68
C ARG A 16 0.15 7.24 -14.91
N ILE A 17 -0.82 6.34 -14.80
CA ILE A 17 -1.16 5.41 -15.87
C ILE A 17 -2.68 5.43 -16.04
N GLY A 18 -3.14 5.95 -17.17
CA GLY A 18 -4.55 5.87 -17.57
C GLY A 18 -5.56 6.37 -16.53
N GLY A 19 -5.28 7.47 -15.85
CA GLY A 19 -6.18 8.00 -14.83
C GLY A 19 -5.94 7.45 -13.43
N PHE A 20 -4.92 6.59 -13.26
CA PHE A 20 -4.56 6.03 -11.97
C PHE A 20 -3.19 6.53 -11.55
N ASN A 21 -2.99 6.65 -10.25
CA ASN A 21 -1.72 7.06 -9.67
C ASN A 21 -1.08 5.86 -8.96
N TYR A 22 0.10 5.49 -9.34
CA TYR A 22 0.88 4.43 -8.71
C TYR A 22 1.90 5.05 -7.76
N TYR A 23 1.84 4.64 -6.50
CA TYR A 23 2.81 5.05 -5.49
C TYR A 23 3.64 3.84 -5.06
N SER A 24 4.95 3.92 -5.30
CA SER A 24 5.90 2.96 -4.74
C SER A 24 6.31 3.49 -3.36
N LEU A 25 5.91 2.77 -2.34
CA LEU A 25 6.10 3.19 -0.95
C LEU A 25 7.21 2.36 -0.30
N GLY A 26 7.34 2.22 0.86
CA GLY A 26 8.31 1.38 1.56
C GLY A 26 8.31 1.74 3.02
N GLU A 27 8.47 3.02 3.30
CA GLU A 27 8.54 3.52 4.67
C GLU A 27 7.36 4.41 5.05
N THR A 28 6.41 4.62 4.14
CA THR A 28 5.29 5.51 4.39
C THR A 28 4.12 4.73 4.97
N THR A 29 3.63 5.16 6.13
CA THR A 29 2.49 4.53 6.79
C THR A 29 1.17 5.01 6.20
N ILE A 30 0.11 4.24 6.43
CA ILE A 30 -1.24 4.64 6.04
C ILE A 30 -1.60 5.98 6.69
N LYS A 31 -1.22 6.18 7.94
CA LYS A 31 -1.45 7.45 8.64
C LYS A 31 -0.80 8.62 7.90
N GLN A 32 0.43 8.46 7.44
CA GLN A 32 1.12 9.49 6.68
C GLN A 32 0.43 9.78 5.35
N LEU A 33 -0.06 8.74 4.68
CA LEU A 33 -0.82 8.92 3.44
C LEU A 33 -2.09 9.74 3.70
N GLN A 34 -2.78 9.47 4.81
CA GLN A 34 -3.96 10.23 5.21
C GLN A 34 -3.61 11.68 5.51
N GLN A 35 -2.54 11.91 6.29
CA GLN A 35 -2.10 13.24 6.69
C GLN A 35 -1.69 14.11 5.50
N ASN A 36 -1.15 13.49 4.45
CA ASN A 36 -0.72 14.19 3.25
C ASN A 36 -1.81 14.26 2.17
N ASN A 37 -3.02 13.83 2.50
CA ASN A 37 -4.16 13.85 1.56
C ASN A 37 -3.92 13.05 0.29
N LEU A 38 -3.18 11.96 0.40
CA LEU A 38 -2.90 11.09 -0.75
C LEU A 38 -3.95 10.02 -0.94
N ILE A 39 -4.68 9.69 0.12
CA ILE A 39 -5.76 8.70 0.07
C ILE A 39 -7.01 9.26 0.73
N SER A 40 -8.17 8.82 0.26
CA SER A 40 -9.47 9.24 0.77
C SER A 40 -9.87 8.47 2.04
N SER A 41 -9.29 7.32 2.28
CA SER A 41 -9.63 6.46 3.42
C SER A 41 -9.45 7.20 4.75
N LYS A 42 -10.42 7.04 5.63
CA LYS A 42 -10.39 7.61 6.97
C LYS A 42 -10.25 6.53 8.05
N THR A 43 -9.77 5.36 7.67
CA THR A 43 -9.63 4.26 8.62
C THR A 43 -8.78 4.66 9.82
N ARG A 44 -9.17 4.19 10.99
CA ARG A 44 -8.37 4.32 12.21
C ARG A 44 -7.63 3.03 12.52
N LYS A 45 -7.96 1.95 11.80
CA LYS A 45 -7.27 0.67 11.94
C LYS A 45 -6.06 0.64 11.01
N PHE A 46 -5.03 -0.04 11.47
CA PHE A 46 -3.84 -0.32 10.66
C PHE A 46 -3.09 0.94 10.18
N GLN A 47 -3.23 2.06 10.89
CA GLN A 47 -2.57 3.31 10.51
C GLN A 47 -1.05 3.21 10.52
N ASN A 48 -0.49 2.27 11.27
CA ASN A 48 0.96 2.07 11.35
C ASN A 48 1.49 1.14 10.25
N LYS A 49 0.61 0.54 9.46
CA LYS A 49 1.04 -0.33 8.37
C LYS A 49 1.69 0.48 7.25
N LYS A 50 2.68 -0.12 6.62
CA LYS A 50 3.46 0.46 5.53
C LYS A 50 3.23 -0.38 4.28
N PRO A 51 2.27 -0.03 3.43
CA PRO A 51 2.07 -0.78 2.19
C PRO A 51 3.30 -0.65 1.31
N ASP A 52 3.60 -1.69 0.53
CA ASP A 52 4.74 -1.61 -0.39
C ASP A 52 4.40 -0.74 -1.59
N ALA A 53 3.18 -0.82 -2.08
CA ALA A 53 2.71 0.05 -3.15
C ALA A 53 1.18 0.17 -3.08
N ILE A 54 0.66 1.24 -3.64
CA ILE A 54 -0.78 1.42 -3.81
C ILE A 54 -1.05 2.06 -5.17
N VAL A 55 -2.25 1.82 -5.67
CA VAL A 55 -2.76 2.54 -6.84
C VAL A 55 -4.03 3.26 -6.41
N THR A 56 -4.12 4.54 -6.71
CA THR A 56 -5.31 5.34 -6.41
C THR A 56 -5.93 5.86 -7.70
N ASP A 57 -7.23 6.15 -7.65
CA ASP A 57 -7.92 6.82 -8.74
C ASP A 57 -7.86 8.34 -8.56
N ASP A 58 -8.58 9.09 -9.41
CA ASP A 58 -8.58 10.56 -9.34
C ASP A 58 -9.25 11.08 -8.07
N GLU A 59 -10.07 10.27 -7.42
CA GLU A 59 -10.74 10.63 -6.17
C GLU A 59 -9.93 10.24 -4.94
N LYS A 60 -8.72 9.75 -5.14
CA LYS A 60 -7.79 9.30 -4.09
C LYS A 60 -8.26 8.04 -3.38
N ASP A 61 -9.20 7.31 -3.96
CA ASP A 61 -9.59 6.00 -3.46
C ASP A 61 -8.54 4.97 -3.85
N ILE A 62 -8.13 4.15 -2.88
CA ILE A 62 -7.18 3.07 -3.17
C ILE A 62 -7.93 2.00 -3.96
N VAL A 63 -7.49 1.75 -5.18
CA VAL A 63 -8.09 0.71 -6.03
C VAL A 63 -7.27 -0.57 -6.00
N VAL A 64 -5.97 -0.49 -5.76
CA VAL A 64 -5.11 -1.66 -5.59
C VAL A 64 -4.22 -1.45 -4.37
N TYR A 65 -4.16 -2.46 -3.52
CA TYR A 65 -3.24 -2.53 -2.38
C TYR A 65 -2.23 -3.62 -2.68
N ILE A 66 -0.95 -3.29 -2.67
CA ILE A 66 0.12 -4.21 -3.06
C ILE A 66 1.03 -4.45 -1.88
N GLU A 67 1.29 -5.72 -1.61
CA GLU A 67 2.16 -6.14 -0.54
C GLU A 67 3.18 -7.15 -1.06
N ASN A 68 4.45 -6.91 -0.80
CA ASN A 68 5.51 -7.84 -1.13
C ASN A 68 5.77 -8.72 0.08
N LYS A 69 5.65 -10.01 -0.09
CA LYS A 69 5.95 -11.00 0.94
C LYS A 69 7.00 -11.96 0.42
N ASP A 70 7.96 -12.27 1.26
CA ASP A 70 8.93 -13.30 0.90
C ASP A 70 8.33 -14.66 1.19
N ILE A 71 7.46 -15.09 0.27
CA ILE A 71 6.70 -16.33 0.42
C ILE A 71 7.63 -17.53 0.52
N GLY A 72 8.79 -17.48 -0.16
CA GLY A 72 9.78 -18.54 -0.10
C GLY A 72 10.39 -18.77 1.28
N LYS A 73 10.29 -17.79 2.18
CA LYS A 73 10.77 -17.92 3.56
C LYS A 73 9.72 -18.42 4.52
N LEU A 74 8.47 -18.51 4.10
CA LEU A 74 7.40 -19.03 4.94
C LEU A 74 7.45 -20.56 4.89
N SER A 75 7.42 -21.19 6.06
CA SER A 75 7.74 -22.62 6.16
C SER A 75 6.57 -23.52 5.83
N THR A 76 5.33 -23.05 5.94
CA THR A 76 4.16 -23.90 5.72
C THR A 76 3.07 -23.14 4.97
N ALA A 77 2.12 -23.90 4.41
CA ALA A 77 0.95 -23.33 3.77
C ALA A 77 0.10 -22.51 4.77
N ASP A 78 0.06 -22.93 6.04
CA ASP A 78 -0.67 -22.18 7.07
C ASP A 78 -0.01 -20.84 7.36
N ASP A 79 1.31 -20.77 7.38
CA ASP A 79 2.05 -19.52 7.56
C ASP A 79 1.76 -18.55 6.41
N ILE A 80 1.75 -19.07 5.19
CA ILE A 80 1.44 -18.27 4.00
C ILE A 80 0.01 -17.74 4.08
N GLN A 81 -0.93 -18.59 4.44
CA GLN A 81 -2.34 -18.19 4.54
C GLN A 81 -2.55 -17.14 5.62
N SER A 82 -1.89 -17.31 6.77
CA SER A 82 -1.99 -16.34 7.87
C SER A 82 -1.44 -14.98 7.47
N ALA A 83 -0.32 -14.96 6.74
CA ALA A 83 0.27 -13.71 6.26
C ALA A 83 -0.67 -12.99 5.27
N ILE A 84 -1.28 -13.76 4.37
CA ILE A 84 -2.23 -13.21 3.40
C ILE A 84 -3.48 -12.67 4.11
N ASP A 85 -4.02 -13.42 5.07
CA ASP A 85 -5.23 -13.02 5.80
C ASP A 85 -5.03 -11.71 6.55
N GLN A 86 -3.86 -11.49 7.13
CA GLN A 86 -3.53 -10.23 7.78
C GLN A 86 -3.60 -9.05 6.81
N GLU A 87 -3.03 -9.23 5.62
CA GLU A 87 -2.99 -8.14 4.65
C GLU A 87 -4.35 -7.89 3.99
N ILE A 88 -5.17 -8.93 3.88
CA ILE A 88 -6.55 -8.77 3.41
C ILE A 88 -7.33 -7.85 4.34
N ASP A 89 -7.16 -8.00 5.65
CA ASP A 89 -7.84 -7.14 6.63
C ASP A 89 -7.41 -5.69 6.46
N VAL A 90 -6.13 -5.44 6.19
CA VAL A 90 -5.65 -4.07 5.93
C VAL A 90 -6.29 -3.52 4.65
N ALA A 91 -6.31 -4.30 3.58
CA ALA A 91 -6.91 -3.88 2.32
C ALA A 91 -8.40 -3.56 2.49
N LYS A 92 -9.12 -4.35 3.26
CA LYS A 92 -10.53 -4.08 3.57
C LYS A 92 -10.70 -2.79 4.36
N ALA A 93 -9.82 -2.54 5.31
CA ALA A 93 -9.89 -1.33 6.14
C ALA A 93 -9.71 -0.05 5.31
N VAL A 94 -8.91 -0.10 4.25
CA VAL A 94 -8.72 1.04 3.34
C VAL A 94 -9.64 0.99 2.12
N ASN A 95 -10.58 0.03 2.09
CA ASN A 95 -11.58 -0.12 1.02
C ASN A 95 -10.96 -0.41 -0.35
N ALA A 96 -9.82 -1.09 -0.39
CA ALA A 96 -9.20 -1.46 -1.66
C ALA A 96 -9.93 -2.67 -2.26
N PRO A 97 -10.51 -2.55 -3.45
CA PRO A 97 -11.22 -3.67 -4.09
C PRO A 97 -10.28 -4.73 -4.64
N ILE A 98 -9.03 -4.40 -4.88
CA ILE A 98 -8.04 -5.32 -5.41
C ILE A 98 -6.87 -5.40 -4.45
N PHE A 99 -6.49 -6.61 -4.10
CA PHE A 99 -5.37 -6.89 -3.22
C PHE A 99 -4.39 -7.80 -3.93
N VAL A 100 -3.13 -7.38 -4.01
CA VAL A 100 -2.08 -8.14 -4.70
C VAL A 100 -0.98 -8.46 -3.69
N VAL A 101 -0.62 -9.73 -3.63
CA VAL A 101 0.56 -10.18 -2.90
C VAL A 101 1.58 -10.65 -3.92
N THR A 102 2.78 -10.09 -3.84
CA THR A 102 3.88 -10.47 -4.73
C THR A 102 5.02 -11.06 -3.92
N ASP A 103 5.87 -11.81 -4.61
CA ASP A 103 7.02 -12.47 -3.98
C ASP A 103 8.32 -11.72 -4.28
#